data_86d1612ad3b47e96a33b623a5e9204a6
#
_entry.id   86d1612ad3b47e96a33b623a5e9204a6
#
_cell.length_a   1.000
_cell.length_b   1.000
_cell.length_c   1.000
_cell.angle_alpha   90.00
_cell.angle_beta   90.00
_cell.angle_gamma   90.00
#
_symmetry.space_group_name_H-M   'P 1'
#
loop_
_entity.id
_entity.type
_entity.pdbx_description
1 polymer ?
#
loop_
_entity_poly.entity_id
_entity_poly.type
_entity_poly.pdbx_seq_one_letter_code
_entity_poly.pdbx_strand_id
1 'polypeptide(L)'
;NIDASFEPWKADSRGTTYTWWLLAATPHTNANKVLAYLDKQTVEQSGSKSLKDYRARALTVRAYGYMLLMERFQKAYLHGGKEGKGMPIYTEYGVNTPVAPASATETYDFIKADLKEAAQLFVESQIGNASDGFTTDKPNDIDRGVALFFLARTSLWTGDYATCITATQEILNKYPNFIAEEYYGIDNSRVNALAAGTDDVKANDNAFSSLSVNPETILGWVDGNGAPNYQFSNFNCFLEGNGGLSAYHMRIDNRLYEKMDDNDYR
;
A
#
# COMPACT_ATOMS: atom_id res chain seq x y z
N ASN A 1 -29.64 5.89 -8.33
CA ASN A 1 -28.93 7.15 -8.07
C ASN A 1 -27.57 6.80 -7.47
N ILE A 2 -26.59 6.68 -8.35
CA ILE A 2 -25.18 6.64 -7.91
C ILE A 2 -24.92 8.01 -7.28
N ASP A 3 -24.46 8.02 -6.06
CA ASP A 3 -24.13 9.24 -5.33
C ASP A 3 -23.16 10.09 -6.16
N ALA A 4 -23.49 11.35 -6.36
CA ALA A 4 -22.69 12.30 -7.14
C ALA A 4 -21.25 12.40 -6.65
N SER A 5 -20.95 11.97 -5.42
CA SER A 5 -19.59 11.89 -4.86
C SER A 5 -18.67 10.91 -5.60
N PHE A 6 -19.23 9.97 -6.38
CA PHE A 6 -18.47 9.01 -7.19
C PHE A 6 -18.33 9.41 -8.66
N GLU A 7 -18.76 10.58 -9.04
CA GLU A 7 -18.58 11.09 -10.39
C GLU A 7 -17.39 12.08 -10.43
N PRO A 8 -16.14 11.59 -10.52
CA PRO A 8 -14.94 12.43 -10.42
C PRO A 8 -14.79 13.45 -11.56
N TRP A 9 -15.59 13.31 -12.61
CA TRP A 9 -15.64 14.22 -13.75
C TRP A 9 -16.60 15.40 -13.57
N LYS A 10 -17.40 15.41 -12.49
CA LYS A 10 -18.25 16.55 -12.18
C LYS A 10 -17.49 17.68 -11.49
N ALA A 11 -17.89 18.90 -11.71
CA ALA A 11 -17.24 20.11 -11.18
C ALA A 11 -17.14 20.13 -9.64
N ASP A 12 -18.01 19.38 -8.94
CA ASP A 12 -18.05 19.27 -7.47
C ASP A 12 -17.08 18.23 -6.89
N SER A 13 -16.28 17.58 -7.72
CA SER A 13 -15.28 16.60 -7.27
C SER A 13 -14.10 17.20 -6.50
N ARG A 14 -14.06 18.51 -6.30
CA ARG A 14 -12.96 19.20 -5.58
C ARG A 14 -12.74 18.64 -4.17
N GLY A 15 -13.81 18.34 -3.45
CA GLY A 15 -13.72 17.77 -2.11
C GLY A 15 -13.04 16.40 -2.11
N THR A 16 -13.44 15.53 -3.01
CA THR A 16 -12.84 14.19 -3.16
C THR A 16 -11.38 14.28 -3.62
N THR A 17 -11.10 15.12 -4.62
CA THR A 17 -9.72 15.34 -5.10
C THR A 17 -8.82 15.89 -4.00
N TYR A 18 -9.33 16.86 -3.22
CA TYR A 18 -8.59 17.42 -2.09
C TYR A 18 -8.32 16.40 -0.99
N THR A 19 -9.30 15.56 -0.68
CA THR A 19 -9.12 14.47 0.29
C THR A 19 -8.05 13.49 -0.15
N TRP A 20 -8.07 13.06 -1.41
CA TRP A 20 -7.03 12.20 -1.96
C TRP A 20 -5.65 12.86 -1.95
N TRP A 21 -5.59 14.15 -2.29
CA TRP A 21 -4.35 14.91 -2.21
C TRP A 21 -3.81 14.94 -0.79
N LEU A 22 -4.64 15.23 0.21
CA LEU A 22 -4.23 15.24 1.63
C LEU A 22 -3.75 13.87 2.10
N LEU A 23 -4.47 12.81 1.78
CA LEU A 23 -4.09 11.45 2.13
C LEU A 23 -2.73 11.05 1.55
N ALA A 24 -2.41 11.51 0.36
CA ALA A 24 -1.14 11.22 -0.28
C ALA A 24 -0.03 12.19 0.14
N ALA A 25 -0.34 13.47 0.38
CA ALA A 25 0.66 14.48 0.74
C ALA A 25 1.07 14.44 2.22
N THR A 26 0.17 14.04 3.13
CA THR A 26 0.46 13.97 4.56
C THR A 26 1.64 13.04 4.89
N PRO A 27 1.74 11.82 4.32
CA PRO A 27 2.87 10.95 4.58
C PRO A 27 4.22 11.59 4.28
N HIS A 28 4.39 12.22 3.10
CA HIS A 28 5.69 12.81 2.76
C HIS A 28 6.02 14.04 3.60
N THR A 29 5.03 14.85 3.98
CA THR A 29 5.24 16.00 4.85
C THR A 29 5.71 15.58 6.24
N ASN A 30 5.08 14.56 6.83
CA ASN A 30 5.46 14.01 8.11
C ASN A 30 6.83 13.31 8.04
N ALA A 31 7.12 12.61 6.96
CA ALA A 31 8.42 12.00 6.72
C ALA A 31 9.54 13.06 6.65
N ASN A 32 9.33 14.17 5.95
CA ASN A 32 10.31 15.26 5.89
C ASN A 32 10.59 15.86 7.28
N LYS A 33 9.58 15.94 8.15
CA LYS A 33 9.79 16.37 9.54
C LYS A 33 10.75 15.45 10.28
N VAL A 34 10.60 14.15 10.15
CA VAL A 34 11.49 13.16 10.73
C VAL A 34 12.88 13.24 10.12
N LEU A 35 12.98 13.30 8.79
CA LEU A 35 14.23 13.34 8.03
C LEU A 35 15.06 14.61 8.30
N ALA A 36 14.42 15.70 8.71
CA ALA A 36 15.11 16.91 9.12
C ALA A 36 15.97 16.71 10.38
N TYR A 37 15.56 15.81 11.29
CA TYR A 37 16.31 15.43 12.47
C TYR A 37 17.23 14.23 12.24
N LEU A 38 16.93 13.42 11.25
CA LEU A 38 17.65 12.21 10.90
C LEU A 38 18.29 12.37 9.51
N ASP A 39 19.02 13.50 9.32
CA ASP A 39 19.78 13.66 8.08
C ASP A 39 20.85 12.56 7.95
N LYS A 40 21.24 12.30 6.71
CA LYS A 40 22.13 11.17 6.39
C LYS A 40 23.45 11.24 7.15
N GLN A 41 24.07 12.42 7.22
CA GLN A 41 25.37 12.60 7.89
C GLN A 41 25.26 12.33 9.39
N THR A 42 24.23 12.86 10.05
CA THR A 42 23.97 12.64 11.47
C THR A 42 23.78 11.16 11.78
N VAL A 43 23.01 10.44 10.96
CA VAL A 43 22.76 9.01 11.15
C VAL A 43 24.01 8.18 10.94
N GLU A 44 24.78 8.46 9.91
CA GLU A 44 26.07 7.78 9.62
C GLU A 44 27.08 8.01 10.76
N GLN A 45 27.27 9.25 11.19
CA GLN A 45 28.21 9.61 12.25
C GLN A 45 27.83 9.01 13.61
N SER A 46 26.53 8.86 13.89
CA SER A 46 26.07 8.28 15.15
C SER A 46 26.36 6.79 15.28
N GLY A 47 26.45 6.06 14.17
CA GLY A 47 26.54 4.60 14.12
C GLY A 47 25.31 3.89 14.72
N SER A 48 24.25 4.62 15.07
CA SER A 48 23.08 4.08 15.75
C SER A 48 22.18 3.28 14.83
N LYS A 49 21.98 2.01 15.18
CA LYS A 49 21.07 1.10 14.48
C LYS A 49 19.62 1.62 14.49
N SER A 50 19.17 2.15 15.62
CA SER A 50 17.81 2.69 15.74
C SER A 50 17.59 3.92 14.87
N LEU A 51 18.58 4.82 14.76
CA LEU A 51 18.45 5.99 13.90
C LEU A 51 18.42 5.60 12.42
N LYS A 52 19.16 4.57 12.02
CA LYS A 52 19.10 4.00 10.68
C LYS A 52 17.72 3.45 10.38
N ASP A 53 17.12 2.69 11.30
CA ASP A 53 15.77 2.16 11.15
C ASP A 53 14.73 3.29 11.01
N TYR A 54 14.75 4.28 11.89
CA TYR A 54 13.81 5.40 11.82
C TYR A 54 13.97 6.21 10.52
N ARG A 55 15.19 6.42 10.06
CA ARG A 55 15.42 7.07 8.77
C ARG A 55 14.87 6.23 7.61
N ALA A 56 15.11 4.91 7.61
CA ALA A 56 14.59 3.99 6.58
C ALA A 56 13.07 4.03 6.51
N ARG A 57 12.39 4.00 7.66
CA ARG A 57 10.92 4.13 7.73
C ARG A 57 10.43 5.45 7.17
N ALA A 58 11.09 6.55 7.53
CA ALA A 58 10.71 7.88 7.04
C ALA A 58 10.89 8.01 5.51
N LEU A 59 11.99 7.47 4.96
CA LEU A 59 12.22 7.43 3.51
C LEU A 59 11.14 6.59 2.79
N THR A 60 10.80 5.42 3.35
CA THR A 60 9.75 4.56 2.80
C THR A 60 8.40 5.27 2.78
N VAL A 61 8.02 5.96 3.86
CA VAL A 61 6.77 6.70 3.95
C VAL A 61 6.74 7.90 2.99
N ARG A 62 7.87 8.60 2.84
CA ARG A 62 7.99 9.70 1.87
C ARG A 62 7.79 9.21 0.44
N ALA A 63 8.50 8.16 0.07
CA ALA A 63 8.38 7.53 -1.24
C ALA A 63 6.95 7.06 -1.52
N TYR A 64 6.30 6.42 -0.54
CA TYR A 64 4.90 6.00 -0.64
C TYR A 64 3.96 7.18 -0.94
N GLY A 65 4.11 8.30 -0.22
CA GLY A 65 3.31 9.50 -0.46
C GLY A 65 3.46 10.02 -1.89
N TYR A 66 4.69 10.14 -2.39
CA TYR A 66 4.95 10.56 -3.77
C TYR A 66 4.44 9.54 -4.80
N MET A 67 4.59 8.25 -4.55
CA MET A 67 4.05 7.19 -5.41
C MET A 67 2.54 7.32 -5.57
N LEU A 68 1.81 7.50 -4.47
CA LEU A 68 0.36 7.70 -4.51
C LEU A 68 -0.05 8.96 -5.30
N LEU A 69 0.69 10.06 -5.15
CA LEU A 69 0.44 11.27 -5.92
C LEU A 69 0.64 11.04 -7.41
N MET A 70 1.74 10.39 -7.80
CA MET A 70 2.03 10.08 -9.19
C MET A 70 0.99 9.17 -9.82
N GLU A 71 0.58 8.10 -9.13
CA GLU A 71 -0.40 7.15 -9.65
C GLU A 71 -1.79 7.76 -9.83
N ARG A 72 -2.16 8.76 -9.04
CA ARG A 72 -3.50 9.35 -9.05
C ARG A 72 -3.63 10.63 -9.87
N PHE A 73 -2.59 11.43 -9.90
CA PHE A 73 -2.65 12.76 -10.48
C PHE A 73 -1.85 12.91 -11.77
N GLN A 74 -1.09 11.88 -12.15
CA GLN A 74 -0.29 11.89 -13.36
C GLN A 74 -0.73 10.80 -14.34
N LYS A 75 -0.42 11.05 -15.61
CA LYS A 75 -0.63 10.05 -16.65
C LYS A 75 0.30 8.86 -16.43
N ALA A 76 -0.20 7.66 -16.71
CA ALA A 76 0.61 6.45 -16.57
C ALA A 76 1.93 6.55 -17.37
N TYR A 77 3.05 6.31 -16.69
CA TYR A 77 4.38 6.59 -17.20
C TYR A 77 4.65 5.95 -18.58
N LEU A 78 4.37 4.65 -18.72
CA LEU A 78 4.57 3.91 -19.98
C LEU A 78 3.51 4.21 -21.05
N HIS A 79 2.46 4.95 -20.71
CA HIS A 79 1.39 5.33 -21.62
C HIS A 79 1.38 6.83 -21.90
N GLY A 80 2.56 7.40 -22.12
CA GLY A 80 2.77 8.81 -22.48
C GLY A 80 2.87 9.75 -21.27
N GLY A 81 3.07 9.21 -20.06
CA GLY A 81 3.36 10.02 -18.87
C GLY A 81 4.83 10.38 -18.71
N LYS A 82 5.74 9.63 -19.34
CA LYS A 82 7.19 9.82 -19.23
C LYS A 82 7.66 11.24 -19.51
N GLU A 83 7.13 11.85 -20.57
CA GLU A 83 7.46 13.22 -20.99
C GLU A 83 6.62 14.28 -20.25
N GLY A 84 5.80 13.83 -19.29
CA GLY A 84 4.91 14.69 -18.53
C GLY A 84 5.57 15.35 -17.31
N LYS A 85 4.80 16.19 -16.65
CA LYS A 85 5.18 16.74 -15.35
C LYS A 85 4.99 15.69 -14.27
N GLY A 86 5.87 15.72 -13.28
CA GLY A 86 5.74 14.97 -12.04
C GLY A 86 5.14 15.84 -10.93
N MET A 87 5.64 15.65 -9.73
CA MET A 87 5.21 16.39 -8.53
C MET A 87 6.27 17.42 -8.11
N PRO A 88 5.85 18.49 -7.43
CA PRO A 88 6.80 19.33 -6.70
C PRO A 88 7.54 18.48 -5.65
N ILE A 89 8.86 18.43 -5.71
CA ILE A 89 9.67 17.65 -4.78
C ILE A 89 10.09 18.53 -3.62
N TYR A 90 9.57 18.21 -2.43
CA TYR A 90 9.95 18.84 -1.17
C TYR A 90 10.78 17.86 -0.35
N THR A 91 12.02 18.23 -0.07
CA THR A 91 12.96 17.43 0.75
C THR A 91 13.17 18.02 2.14
N GLU A 92 12.78 19.27 2.35
CA GLU A 92 12.98 20.00 3.60
C GLU A 92 11.67 20.18 4.35
N TYR A 93 11.75 20.15 5.68
CA TYR A 93 10.61 20.42 6.55
C TYR A 93 10.44 21.92 6.78
N GLY A 94 9.19 22.37 6.75
CA GLY A 94 8.84 23.76 7.03
C GLY A 94 9.03 24.74 5.87
N VAL A 95 9.39 24.26 4.70
CA VAL A 95 9.47 25.08 3.48
C VAL A 95 8.07 25.40 2.98
N ASN A 96 7.71 26.68 2.95
CA ASN A 96 6.42 27.18 2.48
C ASN A 96 6.51 27.82 1.08
N THR A 97 7.71 27.84 0.49
CA THR A 97 7.89 28.41 -0.84
C THR A 97 7.38 27.43 -1.89
N PRO A 98 6.51 27.84 -2.80
CA PRO A 98 6.05 26.96 -3.89
C PRO A 98 7.22 26.52 -4.76
N VAL A 99 7.31 25.20 -4.99
CA VAL A 99 8.30 24.57 -5.87
C VAL A 99 7.60 24.17 -7.18
N ALA A 100 8.24 24.44 -8.31
CA ALA A 100 7.74 23.99 -9.59
C ALA A 100 7.69 22.44 -9.64
N PRO A 101 6.69 21.84 -10.32
CA PRO A 101 6.68 20.40 -10.54
C PRO A 101 7.95 19.95 -11.27
N ALA A 102 8.59 18.91 -10.74
CA ALA A 102 9.64 18.19 -11.43
C ALA A 102 9.07 17.44 -12.65
N SER A 103 9.89 16.87 -13.51
CA SER A 103 9.43 15.93 -14.53
C SER A 103 8.91 14.63 -13.89
N ALA A 104 8.13 13.87 -14.64
CA ALA A 104 7.69 12.55 -14.19
C ALA A 104 8.89 11.64 -13.92
N THR A 105 9.90 11.66 -14.77
CA THR A 105 11.13 10.86 -14.60
C THR A 105 11.86 11.25 -13.32
N GLU A 106 12.12 12.53 -13.07
CA GLU A 106 12.78 12.99 -11.85
C GLU A 106 12.01 12.60 -10.59
N THR A 107 10.67 12.67 -10.64
CA THR A 107 9.84 12.28 -9.49
C THR A 107 9.94 10.77 -9.22
N TYR A 108 9.88 9.93 -10.25
CA TYR A 108 10.02 8.48 -10.07
C TYR A 108 11.45 8.07 -9.66
N ASP A 109 12.46 8.76 -10.15
CA ASP A 109 13.85 8.52 -9.74
C ASP A 109 14.07 8.91 -8.27
N PHE A 110 13.45 10.01 -7.83
CA PHE A 110 13.44 10.39 -6.41
C PHE A 110 12.78 9.32 -5.53
N ILE A 111 11.60 8.81 -5.91
CA ILE A 111 10.90 7.73 -5.21
C ILE A 111 11.80 6.48 -5.12
N LYS A 112 12.39 6.06 -6.24
CA LYS A 112 13.27 4.88 -6.27
C LYS A 112 14.53 5.07 -5.45
N ALA A 113 15.10 6.27 -5.43
CA ALA A 113 16.29 6.58 -4.63
C ALA A 113 16.00 6.44 -3.12
N ASP A 114 14.88 7.01 -2.65
CA ASP A 114 14.46 6.88 -1.25
C ASP A 114 14.26 5.41 -0.85
N LEU A 115 13.61 4.62 -1.71
CA LEU A 115 13.33 3.21 -1.43
C LEU A 115 14.59 2.34 -1.43
N LYS A 116 15.55 2.62 -2.31
CA LYS A 116 16.84 1.93 -2.33
C LYS A 116 17.66 2.24 -1.08
N GLU A 117 17.73 3.52 -0.69
CA GLU A 117 18.40 3.92 0.55
C GLU A 117 17.71 3.30 1.77
N ALA A 118 16.38 3.31 1.82
CA ALA A 118 15.62 2.68 2.90
C ALA A 118 15.90 1.19 3.01
N ALA A 119 15.86 0.45 1.91
CA ALA A 119 16.10 -0.98 1.89
C ALA A 119 17.52 -1.34 2.40
N GLN A 120 18.52 -0.52 2.08
CA GLN A 120 19.87 -0.69 2.60
C GLN A 120 19.98 -0.36 4.09
N LEU A 121 19.38 0.75 4.54
CA LEU A 121 19.41 1.15 5.95
C LEU A 121 18.70 0.13 6.86
N PHE A 122 17.65 -0.54 6.39
CA PHE A 122 17.03 -1.63 7.13
C PHE A 122 17.99 -2.81 7.37
N VAL A 123 18.80 -3.17 6.39
CA VAL A 123 19.88 -4.18 6.58
C VAL A 123 20.89 -3.71 7.62
N GLU A 124 21.35 -2.48 7.50
CA GLU A 124 22.36 -1.90 8.39
C GLU A 124 21.85 -1.68 9.82
N SER A 125 20.56 -1.44 9.97
CA SER A 125 19.94 -1.25 11.29
C SER A 125 19.92 -2.53 12.10
N GLN A 126 19.80 -3.69 11.46
CA GLN A 126 19.70 -5.00 12.11
C GLN A 126 18.63 -5.03 13.23
N ILE A 127 17.59 -4.24 13.10
CA ILE A 127 16.48 -4.20 14.04
C ILE A 127 15.49 -5.31 13.69
N GLY A 128 15.00 -5.96 14.71
CA GLY A 128 14.25 -7.19 14.60
C GLY A 128 15.13 -8.42 14.82
N ASN A 129 14.57 -9.60 14.69
CA ASN A 129 15.31 -10.86 14.87
C ASN A 129 16.13 -11.23 13.60
N ALA A 130 16.09 -10.42 12.58
CA ALA A 130 16.67 -10.71 11.29
C ALA A 130 17.76 -9.70 10.91
N SER A 131 18.95 -10.20 10.63
CA SER A 131 20.08 -9.40 10.13
C SER A 131 19.89 -8.87 8.70
N ASP A 132 18.79 -9.24 8.04
CA ASP A 132 18.45 -8.89 6.65
C ASP A 132 17.45 -7.75 6.52
N GLY A 133 16.98 -7.20 7.65
CA GLY A 133 16.06 -6.06 7.69
C GLY A 133 14.57 -6.40 7.47
N PHE A 134 14.21 -7.67 7.43
CA PHE A 134 12.82 -8.11 7.37
C PHE A 134 12.27 -8.45 8.77
N THR A 135 11.03 -8.04 9.04
CA THR A 135 10.32 -8.30 10.31
C THR A 135 9.05 -9.11 10.05
N THR A 136 9.22 -10.29 9.47
CA THR A 136 8.09 -11.16 9.04
C THR A 136 7.14 -11.56 10.15
N ASP A 137 7.54 -11.46 11.41
CA ASP A 137 6.73 -11.68 12.61
C ASP A 137 5.88 -10.46 13.00
N LYS A 138 6.05 -9.32 12.31
CA LYS A 138 5.37 -8.07 12.58
C LYS A 138 4.81 -7.45 11.30
N PRO A 139 3.74 -8.01 10.75
CA PRO A 139 3.19 -7.54 9.47
C PRO A 139 2.58 -6.13 9.54
N ASN A 140 2.53 -5.49 10.70
CA ASN A 140 2.10 -4.11 10.89
C ASN A 140 3.27 -3.12 10.98
N ASP A 141 4.49 -3.58 10.83
CA ASP A 141 5.69 -2.73 10.84
C ASP A 141 6.17 -2.43 9.42
N ILE A 142 6.71 -1.21 9.24
CA ILE A 142 7.40 -0.84 8.00
C ILE A 142 8.83 -1.35 8.09
N ASP A 143 9.19 -2.26 7.20
CA ASP A 143 10.48 -2.92 7.14
C ASP A 143 11.07 -2.92 5.72
N ARG A 144 12.13 -3.69 5.52
CA ARG A 144 12.76 -3.86 4.20
C ARG A 144 11.82 -4.43 3.16
N GLY A 145 10.94 -5.37 3.55
CA GLY A 145 9.96 -5.97 2.65
C GLY A 145 9.01 -4.92 2.07
N VAL A 146 8.56 -3.99 2.90
CA VAL A 146 7.71 -2.87 2.48
C VAL A 146 8.45 -1.93 1.52
N ALA A 147 9.70 -1.57 1.83
CA ALA A 147 10.50 -0.73 0.94
C ALA A 147 10.76 -1.39 -0.42
N LEU A 148 11.09 -2.67 -0.43
CA LEU A 148 11.29 -3.45 -1.66
C LEU A 148 10.01 -3.63 -2.46
N PHE A 149 8.86 -3.82 -1.80
CA PHE A 149 7.57 -3.91 -2.47
C PHE A 149 7.23 -2.62 -3.22
N PHE A 150 7.38 -1.47 -2.58
CA PHE A 150 7.15 -0.19 -3.25
C PHE A 150 8.19 0.08 -4.34
N LEU A 151 9.44 -0.34 -4.15
CA LEU A 151 10.47 -0.26 -5.18
C LEU A 151 10.11 -1.12 -6.40
N ALA A 152 9.69 -2.36 -6.19
CA ALA A 152 9.27 -3.25 -7.27
C ALA A 152 8.06 -2.67 -8.01
N ARG A 153 7.03 -2.19 -7.29
CA ARG A 153 5.84 -1.56 -7.87
C ARG A 153 6.20 -0.33 -8.70
N THR A 154 7.00 0.58 -8.15
CA THR A 154 7.42 1.80 -8.85
C THR A 154 8.26 1.47 -10.09
N SER A 155 9.14 0.48 -9.98
CA SER A 155 10.00 0.03 -11.08
C SER A 155 9.19 -0.64 -12.19
N LEU A 156 8.20 -1.47 -11.85
CA LEU A 156 7.26 -2.05 -12.81
C LEU A 156 6.49 -0.94 -13.55
N TRP A 157 5.98 0.04 -12.82
CA TRP A 157 5.24 1.17 -13.38
C TRP A 157 6.04 2.02 -14.35
N THR A 158 7.33 2.13 -14.12
CA THR A 158 8.26 2.90 -14.96
C THR A 158 8.99 2.10 -16.04
N GLY A 159 8.76 0.78 -16.11
CA GLY A 159 9.44 -0.11 -17.06
C GLY A 159 10.88 -0.48 -16.67
N ASP A 160 11.30 -0.19 -15.45
CA ASP A 160 12.59 -0.62 -14.90
C ASP A 160 12.48 -2.08 -14.41
N TYR A 161 12.31 -2.99 -15.37
CA TYR A 161 12.05 -4.39 -15.07
C TYR A 161 13.21 -5.08 -14.34
N ALA A 162 14.44 -4.66 -14.56
CA ALA A 162 15.60 -5.23 -13.88
C ALA A 162 15.53 -4.97 -12.36
N THR A 163 15.28 -3.74 -11.96
CA THR A 163 15.09 -3.40 -10.53
C THR A 163 13.86 -4.08 -9.95
N CYS A 164 12.76 -4.15 -10.72
CA CYS A 164 11.54 -4.83 -10.30
C CYS A 164 11.80 -6.31 -10.00
N ILE A 165 12.44 -7.03 -10.92
CA ILE A 165 12.76 -8.47 -10.76
C ILE A 165 13.64 -8.69 -9.55
N THR A 166 14.71 -7.89 -9.38
CA THR A 166 15.63 -8.04 -8.24
C THR A 166 14.89 -7.85 -6.91
N ALA A 167 14.12 -6.76 -6.78
CA ALA A 167 13.39 -6.48 -5.55
C ALA A 167 12.32 -7.55 -5.25
N THR A 168 11.60 -8.00 -6.27
CA THR A 168 10.59 -9.06 -6.13
C THR A 168 11.22 -10.38 -5.72
N GLN A 169 12.38 -10.74 -6.29
CA GLN A 169 13.08 -11.97 -5.93
C GLN A 169 13.51 -11.98 -4.46
N GLU A 170 13.98 -10.85 -3.95
CA GLU A 170 14.33 -10.75 -2.53
C GLU A 170 13.11 -10.93 -1.63
N ILE A 171 11.96 -10.36 -2.01
CA ILE A 171 10.70 -10.55 -1.30
C ILE A 171 10.27 -12.02 -1.32
N LEU A 172 10.24 -12.65 -2.49
CA LEU A 172 9.82 -14.05 -2.64
C LEU A 172 10.75 -15.03 -1.90
N ASN A 173 12.03 -14.74 -1.80
CA ASN A 173 12.94 -15.53 -0.99
C ASN A 173 12.58 -15.48 0.51
N LYS A 174 11.96 -14.40 0.95
CA LYS A 174 11.57 -14.20 2.35
C LYS A 174 10.14 -14.64 2.64
N TYR A 175 9.23 -14.47 1.68
CA TYR A 175 7.83 -14.85 1.71
C TYR A 175 7.54 -15.92 0.64
N PRO A 176 8.03 -17.17 0.81
CA PRO A 176 7.92 -18.19 -0.23
C PRO A 176 6.56 -18.87 -0.28
N ASN A 177 5.72 -18.66 0.73
CA ASN A 177 4.43 -19.30 0.85
C ASN A 177 3.32 -18.39 0.33
N PHE A 178 2.37 -19.01 -0.38
CA PHE A 178 1.16 -18.34 -0.84
C PHE A 178 -0.02 -18.71 0.06
N ILE A 179 -1.08 -17.93 -0.03
CA ILE A 179 -2.36 -18.25 0.61
C ILE A 179 -2.84 -19.60 0.08
N ALA A 180 -3.14 -20.54 0.98
CA ALA A 180 -3.73 -21.81 0.58
C ALA A 180 -5.16 -21.58 0.05
N GLU A 181 -5.58 -22.41 -0.91
CA GLU A 181 -6.87 -22.30 -1.58
C GLU A 181 -8.04 -22.23 -0.60
N GLU A 182 -8.00 -23.04 0.46
CA GLU A 182 -9.00 -23.10 1.52
C GLU A 182 -9.23 -21.77 2.27
N TYR A 183 -8.27 -20.83 2.21
CA TYR A 183 -8.36 -19.52 2.85
C TYR A 183 -8.67 -18.37 1.87
N TYR A 184 -8.85 -18.67 0.58
CA TYR A 184 -9.14 -17.62 -0.41
C TYR A 184 -10.58 -17.13 -0.36
N GLY A 185 -11.50 -17.95 0.09
CA GLY A 185 -12.92 -17.62 0.16
C GLY A 185 -13.68 -18.65 0.95
N ILE A 186 -14.98 -18.41 1.05
CA ILE A 186 -15.93 -19.37 1.61
C ILE A 186 -16.59 -20.07 0.44
N ASP A 187 -16.39 -21.37 0.29
CA ASP A 187 -17.10 -22.13 -0.73
C ASP A 187 -18.63 -22.16 -0.48
N ASN A 188 -19.39 -22.53 -1.49
CA ASN A 188 -20.85 -22.53 -1.40
C ASN A 188 -21.39 -23.48 -0.30
N SER A 189 -20.67 -24.55 0.03
CA SER A 189 -21.07 -25.46 1.11
C SER A 189 -20.94 -24.80 2.46
N ARG A 190 -19.86 -24.06 2.69
CA ARG A 190 -19.61 -23.30 3.93
C ARG A 190 -20.58 -22.11 4.05
N VAL A 191 -20.89 -21.41 2.97
CA VAL A 191 -21.90 -20.33 2.95
C VAL A 191 -23.26 -20.88 3.36
N ASN A 192 -23.66 -22.04 2.87
CA ASN A 192 -24.91 -22.69 3.23
C ASN A 192 -24.92 -23.14 4.69
N ALA A 193 -23.82 -23.67 5.20
CA ALA A 193 -23.67 -24.06 6.60
C ALA A 193 -23.73 -22.84 7.54
N LEU A 194 -23.12 -21.72 7.18
CA LEU A 194 -23.23 -20.45 7.90
C LEU A 194 -24.67 -19.95 7.96
N ALA A 195 -25.38 -19.97 6.83
CA ALA A 195 -26.77 -19.56 6.76
C ALA A 195 -27.70 -20.48 7.60
N ALA A 196 -27.34 -21.75 7.72
CA ALA A 196 -28.04 -22.72 8.57
C ALA A 196 -27.63 -22.64 10.06
N GLY A 197 -26.61 -21.87 10.41
CA GLY A 197 -26.06 -21.80 11.76
C GLY A 197 -25.34 -23.08 12.20
N THR A 198 -24.91 -23.91 11.26
CA THR A 198 -24.31 -25.23 11.51
C THR A 198 -22.81 -25.26 11.35
N ASP A 199 -22.19 -24.15 10.94
CA ASP A 199 -20.73 -24.05 10.77
C ASP A 199 -20.17 -22.94 11.66
N ASP A 200 -19.06 -23.25 12.31
CA ASP A 200 -18.24 -22.33 13.10
C ASP A 200 -17.22 -21.59 12.23
N VAL A 201 -17.54 -21.25 10.98
CA VAL A 201 -16.64 -20.45 10.13
C VAL A 201 -16.38 -19.11 10.82
N LYS A 202 -15.23 -19.04 11.46
CA LYS A 202 -14.77 -17.83 12.12
C LYS A 202 -14.30 -16.85 11.06
N ALA A 203 -14.47 -15.57 11.33
CA ALA A 203 -13.91 -14.50 10.48
C ALA A 203 -12.39 -14.69 10.21
N ASN A 204 -11.71 -15.45 11.06
CA ASN A 204 -10.29 -15.77 10.96
C ASN A 204 -9.95 -16.84 9.92
N ASP A 205 -10.94 -17.50 9.33
CA ASP A 205 -10.71 -18.56 8.34
C ASP A 205 -10.56 -18.03 6.91
N ASN A 206 -10.65 -16.71 6.74
CA ASN A 206 -10.43 -16.03 5.48
C ASN A 206 -9.13 -15.22 5.53
N ALA A 207 -8.21 -15.48 4.57
CA ALA A 207 -6.91 -14.82 4.53
C ALA A 207 -6.97 -13.29 4.35
N PHE A 208 -8.06 -12.77 3.79
CA PHE A 208 -8.24 -11.33 3.62
C PHE A 208 -8.75 -10.61 4.89
N SER A 209 -9.23 -11.35 5.86
CA SER A 209 -9.67 -10.82 7.16
C SER A 209 -8.76 -11.20 8.31
N SER A 210 -7.77 -12.07 8.10
CA SER A 210 -6.86 -12.52 9.15
C SER A 210 -5.42 -12.61 8.68
N LEU A 211 -4.54 -11.85 9.33
CA LEU A 211 -3.10 -11.92 9.08
C LEU A 211 -2.49 -13.26 9.50
N SER A 212 -3.13 -14.00 10.40
CA SER A 212 -2.60 -15.27 10.91
C SER A 212 -2.62 -16.41 9.89
N VAL A 213 -3.50 -16.31 8.88
CA VAL A 213 -3.63 -17.30 7.80
C VAL A 213 -3.20 -16.74 6.44
N ASN A 214 -2.63 -15.54 6.41
CA ASN A 214 -2.17 -14.89 5.20
C ASN A 214 -0.64 -14.75 5.18
N PRO A 215 0.08 -15.74 4.62
CA PRO A 215 1.54 -15.71 4.55
C PRO A 215 2.08 -14.70 3.52
N GLU A 216 1.22 -14.12 2.68
CA GLU A 216 1.59 -13.12 1.66
C GLU A 216 1.59 -11.69 2.20
N THR A 217 1.14 -11.47 3.45
CA THR A 217 1.05 -10.12 4.00
C THR A 217 2.43 -9.58 4.33
N ILE A 218 2.85 -8.55 3.59
CA ILE A 218 4.08 -7.78 3.84
C ILE A 218 3.78 -6.62 4.78
N LEU A 219 2.65 -5.95 4.60
CA LEU A 219 2.18 -4.86 5.46
C LEU A 219 0.66 -4.92 5.58
N GLY A 220 0.16 -4.97 6.80
CA GLY A 220 -1.27 -4.96 7.05
C GLY A 220 -1.59 -4.52 8.47
N TRP A 221 -2.77 -3.93 8.64
CA TRP A 221 -3.33 -3.63 9.95
C TRP A 221 -4.62 -4.41 10.13
N VAL A 222 -4.70 -5.14 11.24
CA VAL A 222 -5.94 -5.73 11.70
C VAL A 222 -6.43 -4.88 12.86
N ASP A 223 -7.68 -4.47 12.80
CA ASP A 223 -8.34 -3.87 13.94
C ASP A 223 -8.55 -4.94 15.01
N GLY A 224 -7.62 -4.99 15.97
CA GLY A 224 -7.51 -6.09 16.96
C GLY A 224 -8.63 -6.17 17.97
N ASN A 225 -9.59 -5.24 17.97
CA ASN A 225 -10.64 -5.16 19.00
C ASN A 225 -12.04 -5.44 18.47
N GLY A 226 -12.19 -5.92 17.21
CA GLY A 226 -13.53 -6.14 16.66
C GLY A 226 -14.37 -4.86 16.68
N ALA A 227 -13.70 -3.70 16.63
CA ALA A 227 -14.40 -2.44 16.68
C ALA A 227 -15.33 -2.34 15.47
N PRO A 228 -16.60 -2.04 15.70
CA PRO A 228 -17.60 -2.02 14.63
C PRO A 228 -17.37 -0.95 13.55
N ASN A 229 -16.30 -0.16 13.68
CA ASN A 229 -16.00 0.94 12.77
C ASN A 229 -15.62 0.48 11.35
N TYR A 230 -15.11 -0.72 11.16
CA TYR A 230 -14.89 -1.27 9.82
C TYR A 230 -16.19 -1.51 9.06
N GLN A 231 -17.30 -1.72 9.77
CA GLN A 231 -18.62 -1.91 9.17
C GLN A 231 -19.10 -0.68 8.41
N PHE A 232 -18.52 0.47 8.72
CA PHE A 232 -18.83 1.74 8.06
C PHE A 232 -17.76 2.15 7.04
N SER A 233 -16.75 1.31 6.79
CA SER A 233 -15.82 1.59 5.71
C SER A 233 -16.55 1.58 4.38
N ASN A 234 -16.24 2.52 3.51
CA ASN A 234 -16.85 2.59 2.17
C ASN A 234 -16.68 1.28 1.40
N PHE A 235 -15.60 0.55 1.65
CA PHE A 235 -15.32 -0.73 1.02
C PHE A 235 -16.36 -1.79 1.39
N ASN A 236 -16.67 -1.95 2.68
CA ASN A 236 -17.71 -2.90 3.12
C ASN A 236 -19.10 -2.48 2.68
N CYS A 237 -19.38 -1.18 2.60
CA CYS A 237 -20.66 -0.67 2.10
C CYS A 237 -20.91 -1.05 0.64
N PHE A 238 -19.86 -1.28 -0.15
CA PHE A 238 -19.99 -1.59 -1.57
C PHE A 238 -19.96 -3.09 -1.86
N LEU A 239 -19.32 -3.89 -1.03
CA LEU A 239 -19.15 -5.32 -1.28
C LEU A 239 -20.21 -6.17 -0.61
N GLU A 240 -20.74 -5.75 0.53
CA GLU A 240 -21.73 -6.53 1.24
C GLU A 240 -22.87 -5.67 1.79
N GLY A 241 -24.08 -6.25 1.80
CA GLY A 241 -25.23 -5.70 2.46
C GLY A 241 -25.08 -5.76 3.96
N ASN A 242 -24.48 -4.77 4.54
CA ASN A 242 -24.52 -4.61 5.97
C ASN A 242 -25.82 -3.92 6.36
N GLY A 243 -26.68 -4.65 7.00
CA GLY A 243 -27.96 -4.36 7.67
C GLY A 243 -28.69 -3.03 7.49
N GLY A 244 -28.02 -1.93 7.41
CA GLY A 244 -28.62 -0.61 7.22
C GLY A 244 -28.30 0.08 5.90
N LEU A 245 -27.36 -0.47 5.13
CA LEU A 245 -26.84 0.13 3.89
C LEU A 245 -27.12 -0.75 2.67
N SER A 246 -28.05 -1.69 2.79
CA SER A 246 -28.44 -2.66 1.75
C SER A 246 -28.88 -2.05 0.41
N ALA A 247 -29.08 -0.74 0.35
CA ALA A 247 -29.51 -0.05 -0.86
C ALA A 247 -28.39 0.21 -1.88
N TYR A 248 -27.12 -0.01 -1.51
CA TYR A 248 -25.95 0.42 -2.29
C TYR A 248 -25.03 -0.72 -2.73
N HIS A 249 -25.60 -1.91 -2.94
CA HIS A 249 -24.79 -3.04 -3.44
C HIS A 249 -24.23 -2.76 -4.83
N MET A 250 -22.92 -2.69 -4.92
CA MET A 250 -22.25 -2.80 -6.21
C MET A 250 -22.02 -4.27 -6.52
N ARG A 251 -22.47 -4.71 -7.67
CA ARG A 251 -22.24 -6.06 -8.19
C ARG A 251 -21.24 -5.99 -9.33
N ILE A 252 -20.52 -7.06 -9.53
CA ILE A 252 -19.74 -7.27 -10.75
C ILE A 252 -20.70 -7.21 -11.94
N ASP A 253 -20.29 -6.49 -12.99
CA ASP A 253 -21.02 -6.47 -14.26
C ASP A 253 -21.15 -7.90 -14.80
N ASN A 254 -22.35 -8.31 -15.21
CA ASN A 254 -22.63 -9.65 -15.70
C ASN A 254 -21.69 -10.05 -16.84
N ARG A 255 -21.30 -9.12 -17.71
CA ARG A 255 -20.35 -9.36 -18.80
C ARG A 255 -18.96 -9.78 -18.32
N LEU A 256 -18.58 -9.35 -17.11
CA LEU A 256 -17.34 -9.78 -16.47
C LEU A 256 -17.55 -11.10 -15.74
N TYR A 257 -18.65 -11.24 -15.03
CA TYR A 257 -19.01 -12.47 -14.31
C TYR A 257 -19.08 -13.68 -15.26
N GLU A 258 -19.72 -13.53 -16.42
CA GLU A 258 -19.83 -14.58 -17.45
C GLU A 258 -18.48 -15.00 -18.09
N LYS A 259 -17.41 -14.24 -17.84
CA LYS A 259 -16.04 -14.55 -18.31
C LYS A 259 -15.17 -15.21 -17.26
N MET A 260 -15.67 -15.32 -16.03
CA MET A 260 -14.96 -16.05 -14.99
C MET A 260 -15.00 -17.54 -15.33
N ASP A 261 -13.87 -18.21 -15.14
CA ASP A 261 -13.78 -19.66 -15.28
C ASP A 261 -14.57 -20.34 -14.16
N ASP A 262 -15.30 -21.41 -14.48
CA ASP A 262 -16.07 -22.19 -13.51
C ASP A 262 -15.18 -22.80 -12.39
N ASN A 263 -13.88 -22.89 -12.63
CA ASN A 263 -12.88 -23.33 -11.64
C ASN A 263 -12.24 -22.16 -10.86
N ASP A 264 -12.65 -20.92 -11.10
CA ASP A 264 -12.18 -19.78 -10.32
C ASP A 264 -12.87 -19.77 -8.95
N TYR A 265 -12.15 -20.16 -7.94
CA TYR A 265 -12.63 -20.30 -6.55
C TYR A 265 -12.57 -19.02 -5.72
N ARG A 266 -12.17 -17.91 -6.31
CA ARG A 266 -12.03 -16.60 -5.60
C ARG A 266 -13.34 -15.87 -5.44
#